data_4cf15789b19cb740719a6a4a15de3260
#
_entry.id   4cf15789b19cb740719a6a4a15de3260
#
_cell.length_a   1.000
_cell.length_b   1.000
_cell.length_c   1.000
_cell.angle_alpha   90.00
_cell.angle_beta   90.00
_cell.angle_gamma   90.00
#
_symmetry.space_group_name_H-M   'P 1'
#
loop_
_entity.id
_entity.type
_entity.pdbx_description
1 polymer ?
#
loop_
_entity_poly.entity_id
_entity_poly.type
_entity_poly.pdbx_seq_one_letter_code
_entity_poly.pdbx_strand_id
1 'polypeptide(L)'
;MTYIKLIMPLIMINIALAQSPTVTVKGSHTLTQGDGVGIYEAVDLCLKQAIINGVFDYLNTKHDFDDDQKKNLLKKLDPIIEMCVTEPSIMNQLIDGNTISIQAEGQVDPMILNSILGLE
;
A
#
# COMPACT_ATOMS: atom_id res chain seq x y z
N MET A 1 -37.67 16.57 -18.34
CA MET A 1 -37.28 15.15 -18.24
C MET A 1 -35.94 14.89 -18.93
N THR A 2 -35.75 15.47 -20.12
CA THR A 2 -34.49 15.33 -20.84
C THR A 2 -33.31 15.99 -20.11
N TYR A 3 -33.57 17.01 -19.32
CA TYR A 3 -32.55 17.76 -18.58
C TYR A 3 -31.88 16.93 -17.51
N ILE A 4 -32.64 16.04 -16.83
CA ILE A 4 -32.10 15.19 -15.76
C ILE A 4 -31.08 14.21 -16.33
N LYS A 5 -31.36 13.66 -17.51
CA LYS A 5 -30.46 12.71 -18.19
C LYS A 5 -29.15 13.35 -18.62
N LEU A 6 -29.16 14.66 -18.95
CA LEU A 6 -27.96 15.40 -19.34
C LEU A 6 -27.11 15.82 -18.14
N ILE A 7 -27.78 16.18 -17.03
CA ILE A 7 -27.10 16.64 -15.82
C ILE A 7 -26.39 15.50 -15.09
N MET A 8 -27.01 14.33 -15.02
CA MET A 8 -26.42 13.19 -14.30
C MET A 8 -25.06 12.74 -14.88
N PRO A 9 -24.90 12.55 -16.19
CA PRO A 9 -23.59 12.21 -16.74
C PRO A 9 -22.53 13.27 -16.47
N LEU A 10 -22.90 14.55 -16.48
CA LEU A 10 -21.96 15.62 -16.15
C LEU A 10 -21.50 15.58 -14.72
N ILE A 11 -22.39 15.28 -13.78
CA ILE A 11 -22.05 15.14 -12.36
C ILE A 11 -21.12 13.94 -12.16
N MET A 12 -21.37 12.83 -12.83
CA MET A 12 -20.51 11.66 -12.73
C MET A 12 -19.12 11.93 -13.30
N ILE A 13 -19.01 12.65 -14.38
CA ILE A 13 -17.71 13.03 -14.97
C ILE A 13 -16.94 13.92 -14.01
N ASN A 14 -17.60 14.88 -13.36
CA ASN A 14 -16.98 15.77 -12.39
C ASN A 14 -16.45 15.00 -11.18
N ILE A 15 -17.20 14.01 -10.69
CA ILE A 15 -16.76 13.17 -9.58
C ILE A 15 -15.53 12.36 -10.00
N ALA A 16 -15.55 11.78 -11.19
CA ALA A 16 -14.42 11.01 -11.71
C ALA A 16 -13.14 11.86 -11.85
N LEU A 17 -13.30 13.12 -12.31
CA LEU A 17 -12.18 14.05 -12.44
C LEU A 17 -11.65 14.54 -11.08
N ALA A 18 -12.51 14.58 -10.07
CA ALA A 18 -12.12 15.04 -8.74
C ALA A 18 -11.38 13.97 -7.93
N GLN A 19 -11.46 12.70 -8.33
CA GLN A 19 -10.80 11.61 -7.63
C GLN A 19 -9.45 11.32 -8.26
N SER A 20 -8.40 11.29 -7.44
CA SER A 20 -7.08 10.85 -7.89
C SER A 20 -7.12 9.35 -8.17
N PRO A 21 -6.54 8.90 -9.29
CA PRO A 21 -6.46 7.47 -9.56
C PRO A 21 -5.60 6.78 -8.52
N THR A 22 -6.09 5.67 -7.98
CA THR A 22 -5.33 4.85 -7.05
C THR A 22 -5.03 3.50 -7.67
N VAL A 23 -3.98 2.86 -7.15
CA VAL A 23 -3.56 1.52 -7.55
C VAL A 23 -3.62 0.63 -6.33
N THR A 24 -4.15 -0.57 -6.50
CA THR A 24 -4.13 -1.58 -5.44
C THR A 24 -2.77 -2.26 -5.44
N VAL A 25 -2.08 -2.20 -4.30
CA VAL A 25 -0.83 -2.94 -4.10
C VAL A 25 -1.10 -4.11 -3.18
N LYS A 26 -0.43 -5.23 -3.44
CA LYS A 26 -0.56 -6.45 -2.65
C LYS A 26 0.82 -6.92 -2.24
N GLY A 27 0.96 -7.28 -0.98
CA GLY A 27 2.21 -7.78 -0.47
C GLY A 27 2.01 -8.81 0.62
N SER A 28 3.08 -9.49 0.97
CA SER A 28 3.06 -10.49 2.01
C SER A 28 4.31 -10.41 2.86
N HIS A 29 4.19 -10.88 4.10
CA HIS A 29 5.31 -10.94 5.01
C HIS A 29 5.08 -12.04 6.05
N THR A 30 6.16 -12.65 6.47
CA THR A 30 6.16 -13.62 7.56
C THR A 30 7.09 -13.11 8.65
N LEU A 31 6.58 -13.10 9.88
CA LEU A 31 7.27 -12.57 11.04
C LEU A 31 7.27 -13.62 12.16
N THR A 32 8.40 -13.78 12.86
CA THR A 32 8.45 -14.56 14.07
C THR A 32 8.27 -13.63 15.27
N GLN A 33 7.27 -13.92 16.11
CA GLN A 33 6.97 -13.12 17.30
C GLN A 33 8.11 -13.27 18.29
N GLY A 34 8.69 -12.16 18.70
CA GLY A 34 9.77 -12.15 19.69
C GLY A 34 9.25 -12.22 21.11
N ASP A 35 10.15 -12.53 22.04
CA ASP A 35 9.84 -12.53 23.46
C ASP A 35 9.45 -11.14 23.93
N GLY A 36 8.36 -11.05 24.69
CA GLY A 36 7.86 -9.77 25.20
C GLY A 36 7.04 -8.95 24.23
N VAL A 37 6.87 -9.42 23.00
CA VAL A 37 6.04 -8.74 21.98
C VAL A 37 4.64 -9.35 22.02
N GLY A 38 3.62 -8.50 22.17
CA GLY A 38 2.23 -8.93 22.13
C GLY A 38 1.80 -9.37 20.74
N ILE A 39 0.79 -10.26 20.68
CA ILE A 39 0.30 -10.79 19.41
C ILE A 39 -0.25 -9.65 18.51
N TYR A 40 -0.96 -8.69 19.09
CA TYR A 40 -1.52 -7.57 18.31
C TYR A 40 -0.43 -6.68 17.74
N GLU A 41 0.60 -6.40 18.51
CA GLU A 41 1.75 -5.64 18.05
C GLU A 41 2.48 -6.39 16.92
N ALA A 42 2.66 -7.70 17.05
CA ALA A 42 3.31 -8.51 16.04
C ALA A 42 2.49 -8.54 14.74
N VAL A 43 1.16 -8.63 14.84
CA VAL A 43 0.27 -8.58 13.68
C VAL A 43 0.37 -7.22 12.99
N ASP A 44 0.38 -6.13 13.74
CA ASP A 44 0.50 -4.78 13.17
C ASP A 44 1.83 -4.59 12.45
N LEU A 45 2.92 -5.06 13.04
CA LEU A 45 4.25 -4.99 12.40
C LEU A 45 4.29 -5.83 11.12
N CYS A 46 3.70 -7.02 11.16
CA CYS A 46 3.64 -7.91 10.01
C CYS A 46 2.80 -7.29 8.88
N LEU A 47 1.66 -6.70 9.23
CA LEU A 47 0.80 -6.00 8.26
C LEU A 47 1.53 -4.84 7.61
N LYS A 48 2.18 -4.01 8.41
CA LYS A 48 2.95 -2.88 7.89
C LYS A 48 4.01 -3.34 6.91
N GLN A 49 4.77 -4.36 7.28
CA GLN A 49 5.83 -4.88 6.42
C GLN A 49 5.26 -5.51 5.14
N ALA A 50 4.13 -6.20 5.23
CA ALA A 50 3.46 -6.75 4.05
C ALA A 50 3.05 -5.64 3.07
N ILE A 51 2.50 -4.54 3.57
CA ILE A 51 2.14 -3.38 2.75
C ILE A 51 3.39 -2.73 2.13
N ILE A 52 4.46 -2.57 2.90
CA ILE A 52 5.74 -2.04 2.39
C ILE A 52 6.25 -2.91 1.24
N ASN A 53 6.20 -4.23 1.41
CA ASN A 53 6.63 -5.16 0.36
C ASN A 53 5.77 -5.02 -0.90
N GLY A 54 4.47 -4.81 -0.74
CA GLY A 54 3.55 -4.60 -1.86
C GLY A 54 3.85 -3.31 -2.62
N VAL A 55 4.09 -2.20 -1.91
CA VAL A 55 4.46 -0.92 -2.51
C VAL A 55 5.82 -1.02 -3.21
N PHE A 56 6.77 -1.67 -2.56
CA PHE A 56 8.11 -1.89 -3.14
C PHE A 56 8.02 -2.68 -4.45
N ASP A 57 7.25 -3.77 -4.47
CA ASP A 57 7.07 -4.58 -5.67
C ASP A 57 6.42 -3.77 -6.79
N TYR A 58 5.42 -2.95 -6.46
CA TYR A 58 4.78 -2.08 -7.42
C TYR A 58 5.78 -1.10 -8.04
N LEU A 59 6.59 -0.43 -7.22
CA LEU A 59 7.61 0.52 -7.71
C LEU A 59 8.68 -0.19 -8.54
N ASN A 60 9.05 -1.39 -8.14
CA ASN A 60 10.06 -2.18 -8.85
C ASN A 60 9.58 -2.62 -10.23
N THR A 61 8.26 -2.72 -10.47
CA THR A 61 7.72 -2.99 -11.82
C THR A 61 7.75 -1.75 -12.71
N LYS A 62 7.77 -0.54 -12.13
CA LYS A 62 7.72 0.72 -12.85
C LYS A 62 9.10 1.34 -13.07
N HIS A 63 10.07 0.99 -12.26
CA HIS A 63 11.41 1.55 -12.26
C HIS A 63 12.44 0.43 -12.22
N ASP A 64 13.61 0.69 -12.77
CA ASP A 64 14.72 -0.26 -12.74
C ASP A 64 15.73 0.20 -11.68
N PHE A 65 15.64 -0.41 -10.50
CA PHE A 65 16.51 -0.06 -9.38
C PHE A 65 17.68 -1.04 -9.27
N ASP A 66 18.87 -0.53 -8.97
CA ASP A 66 19.99 -1.36 -8.55
C ASP A 66 19.83 -1.76 -7.07
N ASP A 67 20.74 -2.59 -6.56
CA ASP A 67 20.63 -3.10 -5.19
C ASP A 67 20.72 -1.99 -4.14
N ASP A 68 21.56 -1.00 -4.33
CA ASP A 68 21.70 0.13 -3.42
C ASP A 68 20.43 1.00 -3.42
N GLN A 69 19.86 1.24 -4.59
CA GLN A 69 18.59 1.97 -4.72
C GLN A 69 17.46 1.24 -4.05
N LYS A 70 17.39 -0.10 -4.17
CA LYS A 70 16.38 -0.91 -3.49
C LYS A 70 16.48 -0.80 -1.97
N LYS A 71 17.68 -0.85 -1.42
CA LYS A 71 17.90 -0.68 0.02
C LYS A 71 17.46 0.70 0.50
N ASN A 72 17.83 1.75 -0.23
CA ASN A 72 17.46 3.12 0.10
C ASN A 72 15.96 3.32 0.01
N LEU A 73 15.31 2.72 -0.99
CA LEU A 73 13.85 2.78 -1.17
C LEU A 73 13.13 2.16 0.02
N LEU A 74 13.55 0.98 0.46
CA LEU A 74 12.95 0.33 1.62
C LEU A 74 13.07 1.18 2.89
N LYS A 75 14.22 1.83 3.10
CA LYS A 75 14.40 2.73 4.23
C LYS A 75 13.50 3.95 4.16
N LYS A 76 13.26 4.48 2.97
CA LYS A 76 12.37 5.63 2.77
C LYS A 76 10.90 5.26 2.96
N LEU A 77 10.51 4.07 2.54
CA LEU A 77 9.11 3.63 2.61
C LEU A 77 8.61 3.46 4.04
N ASP A 78 9.46 2.96 4.94
CA ASP A 78 9.03 2.65 6.30
C ASP A 78 8.35 3.85 7.01
N PRO A 79 8.96 5.05 7.06
CA PRO A 79 8.32 6.17 7.76
C PRO A 79 7.14 6.80 7.02
N ILE A 80 7.01 6.60 5.71
CA ILE A 80 5.98 7.27 4.91
C ILE A 80 4.83 6.36 4.51
N ILE A 81 4.92 5.07 4.80
CA ILE A 81 3.95 4.09 4.30
C ILE A 81 2.53 4.41 4.78
N GLU A 82 2.37 4.86 6.00
CA GLU A 82 1.07 5.21 6.56
C GLU A 82 0.46 6.43 5.89
N MET A 83 1.29 7.32 5.34
CA MET A 83 0.83 8.50 4.61
C MET A 83 0.45 8.20 3.17
N CYS A 84 1.11 7.21 2.57
CA CYS A 84 0.96 6.91 1.15
C CYS A 84 -0.10 5.87 0.86
N VAL A 85 -0.43 5.02 1.83
CA VAL A 85 -1.35 3.91 1.65
C VAL A 85 -2.63 4.16 2.42
N THR A 86 -3.76 4.06 1.73
CA THR A 86 -5.08 4.14 2.32
C THR A 86 -5.76 2.77 2.25
N GLU A 87 -6.73 2.57 3.13
CA GLU A 87 -7.55 1.36 3.18
C GLU A 87 -6.72 0.06 3.23
N PRO A 88 -5.69 -0.02 4.12
CA PRO A 88 -4.96 -1.28 4.26
C PRO A 88 -5.88 -2.36 4.82
N SER A 89 -5.81 -3.55 4.23
CA SER A 89 -6.61 -4.67 4.70
C SER A 89 -5.84 -5.97 4.62
N ILE A 90 -6.16 -6.87 5.55
CA ILE A 90 -5.59 -8.21 5.57
C ILE A 90 -6.44 -9.11 4.69
N MET A 91 -5.84 -9.66 3.65
CA MET A 91 -6.50 -10.60 2.74
C MET A 91 -6.45 -12.02 3.27
N ASN A 92 -5.35 -12.39 3.91
CA ASN A 92 -5.16 -13.71 4.47
C ASN A 92 -4.18 -13.62 5.63
N GLN A 93 -4.47 -14.36 6.69
CA GLN A 93 -3.63 -14.38 7.89
C GLN A 93 -3.50 -15.82 8.39
N LEU A 94 -2.27 -16.24 8.65
CA LEU A 94 -1.99 -17.52 9.23
C LEU A 94 -1.10 -17.32 10.45
N ILE A 95 -1.52 -17.84 11.58
CA ILE A 95 -0.73 -17.84 12.82
C ILE A 95 -0.45 -19.29 13.18
N ASP A 96 0.83 -19.63 13.22
CA ASP A 96 1.29 -20.99 13.56
C ASP A 96 2.37 -20.87 14.63
N GLY A 97 2.00 -21.20 15.87
CA GLY A 97 2.88 -20.98 17.01
C GLY A 97 3.22 -19.52 17.18
N ASN A 98 4.49 -19.17 17.09
CA ASN A 98 4.97 -17.80 17.16
C ASN A 98 5.28 -17.19 15.78
N THR A 99 4.87 -17.85 14.69
CA THR A 99 5.06 -17.38 13.33
C THR A 99 3.76 -16.79 12.82
N ILE A 100 3.83 -15.58 12.25
CA ILE A 100 2.68 -14.86 11.70
C ILE A 100 2.97 -14.59 10.23
N SER A 101 2.05 -15.01 9.36
CA SER A 101 2.12 -14.75 7.92
C SER A 101 0.90 -13.95 7.50
N ILE A 102 1.11 -12.84 6.82
CA ILE A 102 0.02 -11.95 6.37
C ILE A 102 0.19 -11.67 4.89
N GLN A 103 -0.93 -11.79 4.17
CA GLN A 103 -1.10 -11.24 2.84
C GLN A 103 -2.04 -10.05 2.97
N ALA A 104 -1.60 -8.90 2.48
CA ALA A 104 -2.33 -7.65 2.65
C ALA A 104 -2.43 -6.90 1.35
N GLU A 105 -3.40 -5.99 1.28
CA GLU A 105 -3.52 -5.05 0.17
C GLU A 105 -3.80 -3.65 0.70
N GLY A 106 -3.52 -2.65 -0.13
CA GLY A 106 -3.82 -1.26 0.19
C GLY A 106 -3.92 -0.46 -1.10
N GLN A 107 -4.46 0.75 -0.99
CA GLN A 107 -4.62 1.68 -2.10
C GLN A 107 -3.52 2.73 -2.04
N VAL A 108 -2.88 2.97 -3.18
CA VAL A 108 -1.78 3.94 -3.29
C VAL A 108 -2.10 4.92 -4.41
N ASP A 109 -1.89 6.21 -4.16
CA ASP A 109 -1.89 7.22 -5.21
C ASP A 109 -0.47 7.32 -5.77
N PRO A 110 -0.23 6.89 -7.02
CA PRO A 110 1.12 6.89 -7.58
C PRO A 110 1.74 8.28 -7.67
N MET A 111 0.94 9.32 -7.89
CA MET A 111 1.45 10.70 -7.97
C MET A 111 2.00 11.16 -6.63
N ILE A 112 1.29 10.88 -5.55
CA ILE A 112 1.72 11.23 -4.20
C ILE A 112 2.99 10.45 -3.84
N LEU A 113 2.99 9.15 -4.13
CA LEU A 113 4.11 8.27 -3.83
C LEU A 113 5.38 8.72 -4.57
N ASN A 114 5.27 8.96 -5.87
CA ASN A 114 6.40 9.41 -6.69
C ASN A 114 6.93 10.77 -6.23
N SER A 115 6.02 11.68 -5.87
CA SER A 115 6.39 13.02 -5.40
C SER A 115 7.19 12.95 -4.09
N ILE A 116 6.73 12.15 -3.13
CA ILE A 116 7.40 12.03 -1.83
C ILE A 116 8.76 11.35 -1.98
N LEU A 117 8.85 10.33 -2.84
CA LEU A 117 10.09 9.59 -3.06
C LEU A 117 11.05 10.24 -4.05
N GLY A 118 10.60 11.29 -4.75
CA GLY A 118 11.40 11.92 -5.79
C GLY A 118 11.57 11.08 -7.04
N LEU A 119 10.61 10.23 -7.35
CA LEU A 119 10.61 9.37 -8.54
C LEU A 119 9.69 9.97 -9.60
N GLU A 120 10.24 10.36 -10.71
CA GLU A 120 9.45 10.87 -11.84
C GLU A 120 9.97 10.34 -13.16
#